data_b4218db4b6a52be805fa359e46eeea67
#
_entry.id   b4218db4b6a52be805fa359e46eeea67
#
_cell.length_a   1.000
_cell.length_b   1.000
_cell.length_c   1.000
_cell.angle_alpha   90.00
_cell.angle_beta   90.00
_cell.angle_gamma   90.00
#
_symmetry.space_group_name_H-M   'P 1'
#
loop_
_entity.id
_entity.type
_entity.pdbx_description
1 polymer ?
#
loop_
_entity_poly.entity_id
_entity_poly.type
_entity_poly.pdbx_seq_one_letter_code
_entity_poly.pdbx_strand_id
1 'polypeptide(L)' 'MLDLKINGEVRQFPAALTVTGLIDQLGYTGKRIAVERNGEIVPKSQHATTQLAAGDQLEIVVAVGGG' A
#
# COMPACT_ATOMS: atom_id res chain seq x y z
N MET A 1 4.85 -5.47 -15.44
CA MET A 1 4.61 -4.28 -14.62
C MET A 1 3.42 -4.47 -13.73
N LEU A 2 3.47 -3.90 -12.57
CA LEU A 2 2.37 -3.99 -11.62
C LEU A 2 1.59 -2.69 -11.64
N ASP A 3 0.33 -2.76 -12.10
CA ASP A 3 -0.56 -1.59 -12.12
C ASP A 3 -1.44 -1.61 -10.89
N LEU A 4 -1.36 -0.55 -10.11
CA LEU A 4 -2.16 -0.40 -8.90
C LEU A 4 -2.91 0.92 -8.94
N LYS A 5 -4.08 0.94 -8.30
CA LYS A 5 -4.82 2.18 -8.11
C LYS A 5 -4.67 2.59 -6.66
N ILE A 6 -3.99 3.69 -6.41
CA ILE A 6 -3.67 4.13 -5.05
C ILE A 6 -4.36 5.46 -4.79
N ASN A 7 -5.28 5.45 -3.83
CA ASN A 7 -6.06 6.64 -3.50
C ASN A 7 -6.69 7.29 -4.75
N GLY A 8 -7.19 6.44 -5.64
CA GLY A 8 -7.86 6.90 -6.85
C GLY A 8 -6.95 7.16 -8.04
N GLU A 9 -5.64 7.03 -7.89
CA GLU A 9 -4.69 7.26 -8.97
C GLU A 9 -4.04 5.96 -9.41
N VAL A 10 -4.01 5.74 -10.73
CA VAL A 10 -3.33 4.58 -11.28
C VAL A 10 -1.84 4.84 -11.30
N ARG A 11 -1.07 3.92 -10.73
CA ARG A 11 0.38 4.00 -10.72
C ARG A 11 0.97 2.65 -11.11
N GLN A 12 2.09 2.69 -11.80
CA GLN A 12 2.79 1.49 -12.26
C GLN A 12 4.09 1.30 -11.52
N PHE A 13 4.38 0.05 -11.22
CA PHE A 13 5.63 -0.33 -10.55
C PHE A 13 6.33 -1.39 -11.38
N PRO A 14 7.66 -1.39 -11.42
CA PRO A 14 8.40 -2.28 -12.32
C PRO A 14 8.40 -3.75 -11.92
N ALA A 15 8.06 -4.05 -10.69
CA ALA A 15 8.13 -5.41 -10.17
C ALA A 15 6.99 -5.69 -9.20
N ALA A 16 6.81 -6.95 -8.88
CA ALA A 16 5.84 -7.37 -7.88
C ALA A 16 6.19 -6.80 -6.52
N LEU A 17 5.17 -6.43 -5.76
CA LEU A 17 5.34 -5.82 -4.45
C LEU A 17 4.45 -6.48 -3.42
N THR A 18 4.91 -6.50 -2.18
CA THR A 18 4.06 -6.68 -1.02
C THR A 18 3.54 -5.32 -0.58
N VAL A 19 2.63 -5.30 0.38
CA VAL A 19 2.18 -4.04 0.97
C VAL A 19 3.36 -3.27 1.55
N THR A 20 4.25 -3.97 2.27
CA THR A 20 5.46 -3.33 2.82
C THR A 20 6.31 -2.72 1.71
N GLY A 21 6.50 -3.46 0.61
CA GLY A 21 7.26 -2.95 -0.52
C GLY A 21 6.64 -1.71 -1.14
N LEU A 22 5.31 -1.68 -1.26
CA LEU A 22 4.61 -0.51 -1.77
C LEU A 22 4.81 0.70 -0.86
N ILE A 23 4.68 0.51 0.45
CA ILE A 23 4.87 1.57 1.42
C ILE A 23 6.27 2.17 1.29
N ASP A 24 7.25 1.31 1.09
CA ASP A 24 8.63 1.75 0.90
C ASP A 24 8.78 2.56 -0.38
N GLN A 25 8.18 2.10 -1.48
CA GLN A 25 8.21 2.82 -2.76
C GLN A 25 7.57 4.19 -2.67
N LEU A 26 6.55 4.33 -1.85
CA LEU A 26 5.86 5.60 -1.68
C LEU A 26 6.56 6.55 -0.70
N GLY A 27 7.60 6.06 -0.03
CA GLY A 27 8.34 6.87 0.93
C GLY A 27 7.65 6.98 2.28
N TYR A 28 6.78 6.05 2.62
CA TYR A 28 6.03 6.08 3.87
C TYR A 28 6.58 5.16 4.96
N THR A 29 7.73 4.56 4.71
CA THR A 29 8.37 3.68 5.69
C THR A 29 8.62 4.43 6.99
N GLY A 30 8.25 3.82 8.09
CA GLY A 30 8.40 4.44 9.41
C GLY A 30 7.25 5.35 9.81
N LYS A 31 6.30 5.58 8.92
CA LYS A 31 5.13 6.38 9.24
C LYS A 31 3.99 5.47 9.72
N ARG A 32 3.07 6.06 10.45
CA ARG A 32 1.84 5.37 10.82
C ARG A 32 0.90 5.40 9.65
N ILE A 33 0.58 4.23 9.13
CA ILE A 33 -0.30 4.15 7.97
C ILE A 33 -1.37 3.09 8.18
N ALA A 34 -2.51 3.34 7.57
CA ALA A 34 -3.57 2.36 7.45
C ALA A 34 -3.73 2.04 5.97
N VAL A 35 -3.84 0.77 5.64
CA VAL A 35 -3.95 0.30 4.27
C VAL A 35 -5.21 -0.51 4.10
N GLU A 36 -6.02 -0.15 3.10
CA GLU A 36 -7.13 -0.98 2.64
C GLU A 36 -6.80 -1.50 1.26
N ARG A 37 -7.10 -2.76 1.03
CA ARG A 37 -6.92 -3.39 -0.27
C ARG A 37 -8.26 -3.94 -0.72
N ASN A 38 -8.76 -3.41 -1.82
CA ASN A 38 -10.06 -3.83 -2.38
C ASN A 38 -11.19 -3.79 -1.34
N GLY A 39 -11.18 -2.74 -0.53
CA GLY A 39 -12.20 -2.53 0.48
C GLY A 39 -11.97 -3.21 1.82
N GLU A 40 -10.87 -3.91 1.97
CA GLU A 40 -10.57 -4.62 3.21
C GLU A 40 -9.29 -4.10 3.85
N ILE A 41 -9.34 -3.92 5.17
CA ILE A 41 -8.17 -3.49 5.92
C ILE A 41 -7.10 -4.59 5.88
N VAL A 42 -5.87 -4.20 5.60
CA VAL A 42 -4.73 -5.10 5.72
C VAL A 42 -4.05 -4.82 7.06
N PRO A 43 -4.10 -5.74 8.01
CA PRO A 43 -3.45 -5.53 9.30
C PRO A 43 -1.95 -5.32 9.13
N LYS A 44 -1.37 -4.51 9.97
CA LYS A 44 0.05 -4.21 9.91
C LYS A 44 0.89 -5.49 9.96
N SER A 45 0.47 -6.47 10.75
CA SER A 45 1.19 -7.74 10.86
C SER A 45 1.22 -8.53 9.56
N GLN A 46 0.38 -8.18 8.58
CA GLN A 46 0.31 -8.86 7.30
C GLN A 46 0.87 -8.05 6.15
N HIS A 47 1.39 -6.86 6.41
CA HIS A 47 1.94 -6.01 5.35
C HIS A 47 3.07 -6.68 4.59
N ALA A 48 3.94 -7.38 5.30
CA ALA A 48 5.10 -8.01 4.67
C ALA A 48 4.77 -9.28 3.89
N THR A 49 3.59 -9.86 4.12
CA THR A 49 3.20 -11.12 3.49
C THR A 49 2.09 -10.97 2.47
N THR A 50 1.44 -9.81 2.42
CA THR A 50 0.35 -9.59 1.47
C THR A 50 0.92 -9.19 0.12
N GLN A 51 0.79 -10.09 -0.86
CA GLN A 51 1.22 -9.83 -2.23
C GLN A 51 0.16 -9.01 -2.95
N LEU A 52 0.58 -7.97 -3.63
CA LEU A 52 -0.31 -7.15 -4.43
C LEU A 52 -0.42 -7.73 -5.84
N ALA A 53 -1.58 -7.57 -6.45
CA ALA A 53 -1.84 -8.05 -7.79
C ALA A 53 -2.23 -6.89 -8.69
N ALA A 54 -1.97 -7.04 -9.97
CA ALA A 54 -2.35 -6.02 -10.95
C ALA A 54 -3.85 -5.73 -10.84
N GLY A 55 -4.19 -4.45 -10.84
CA GLY A 55 -5.57 -4.01 -10.72
C GLY A 55 -6.07 -3.83 -9.30
N ASP A 56 -5.26 -4.15 -8.31
CA ASP A 56 -5.67 -3.92 -6.93
C ASP A 56 -5.94 -2.45 -6.67
N GLN A 57 -6.98 -2.19 -5.87
CA GLN A 57 -7.32 -0.85 -5.43
C GLN A 57 -6.92 -0.69 -3.98
N LEU A 58 -6.07 0.28 -3.74
CA LEU A 58 -5.52 0.51 -2.42
C LEU A 58 -5.90 1.90 -1.92
N GLU A 59 -6.25 1.98 -0.65
CA GLU A 59 -6.38 3.24 0.03
C GLU A 59 -5.36 3.29 1.16
N ILE A 60 -4.53 4.31 1.12
CA ILE A 60 -3.48 4.46 2.11
C ILE A 60 -3.67 5.80 2.81
N VAL A 61 -3.80 5.73 4.13
CA VAL A 61 -3.95 6.91 4.96
C VAL A 61 -2.74 7.01 5.86
N VAL A 62 -2.07 8.15 5.81
CA VAL A 62 -0.95 8.43 6.69
C VAL A 62 -1.49 9.20 7.88
N ALA A 63 -1.33 8.63 9.06
CA ALA A 63 -1.74 9.30 10.27
C ALA A 63 -0.81 10.46 10.55
N VAL A 64 -1.40 11.64 10.69
CA VAL A 64 -0.64 12.83 10.94
C VAL A 64 -0.64 13.12 12.42
N GLY A 65 0.40 13.54 12.91
CA GLY A 65 0.35 14.03 14.16
C GLY A 65 0.86 13.30 15.20
N GLY A 66 0.49 13.21 15.78
CA GLY A 66 0.79 12.55 16.62
C GLY A 66 1.57 12.79 17.65
N GLY A 67 2.06 13.02 17.68
CA GLY A 67 2.69 13.02 18.80
C GLY A 67 3.62 12.44 19.29
#